data_d4f63b11ee22cb406c7297f87520a509
#
_entry.id   d4f63b11ee22cb406c7297f87520a509
#
_cell.length_a   1.000
_cell.length_b   1.000
_cell.length_c   1.000
_cell.angle_alpha   90.00
_cell.angle_beta   90.00
_cell.angle_gamma   90.00
#
_symmetry.space_group_name_H-M   'P 1'
#
loop_
_entity.id
_entity.type
_entity.pdbx_description
1 polymer ?
#
loop_
_entity_poly.entity_id
_entity_poly.type
_entity_poly.pdbx_seq_one_letter_code
_entity_poly.pdbx_strand_id
1 'polypeptide(L)'
;MESIFIEAEHFEDIGGWVVDQQSIVSMGSSYLMAHGLGIPVRDAKTIITIKSSGMYKVWVRTRNWVASWNNNYFPGKFQVLINQKALATTFGTEDAAWHWQDGGEIQLEGGNIEIALHDLTGFNGRCDAIFITDEPAFVPPNDYSSLRLFRKKFNLSPIKEYGNFDLVVVGGGIAGISTAISAARNGCKVALIHDREILGGNNSSEVRVGLSGLIYQEPYSELGRLVDEFGPIGHWTLWEAKKDPTSERSKRIFEIIEKYPEKKIHNGGPASNYEDALKLQTLKAEKNISLFLQTHVVAVTKDGDRITAVRGVNCRYDEEYIFKGTYFADCSGDANLGFLAGADYRVGRESKEMTDESSAPDEADNLVMGTSCQWYATAQEQETSFPDCPWAVQFNEKTCKHKIKGDWNWETGFFKDQALDVENIRDYALRVIFGNWSFIKNNSKRSERYKHYSLNWIAYIAGKRESRRLLGDVILTETDIINQIYYPDASFTTTWSIDLHYPIYFDNFDEEPFLSRAVQHQISPYAVPYRCLYSRNITNLFMAGRNISVTHIALGTVRVMRTISMMGEVVGLAASICKERNIQPREIYYKYLKHLIEKLSEGNKTHKK
;
A
#
# COMPACT_ATOMS: atom_id res chain seq x y z
N MET A 1 41.43 -7.54 -5.97
CA MET A 1 40.13 -8.07 -5.63
C MET A 1 39.11 -6.99 -5.91
N GLU A 2 38.28 -7.20 -6.89
CA GLU A 2 37.27 -6.25 -7.31
C GLU A 2 35.89 -6.92 -7.23
N SER A 3 34.98 -6.28 -6.49
CA SER A 3 33.60 -6.73 -6.38
C SER A 3 32.67 -5.54 -6.47
N ILE A 4 31.56 -5.72 -7.19
CA ILE A 4 30.55 -4.70 -7.43
C ILE A 4 29.19 -5.29 -7.04
N PHE A 5 28.47 -4.58 -6.18
CA PHE A 5 27.11 -4.89 -5.79
C PHE A 5 26.15 -3.86 -6.43
N ILE A 6 25.15 -4.32 -7.11
CA ILE A 6 24.23 -3.49 -7.87
C ILE A 6 22.81 -3.85 -7.40
N GLU A 7 22.13 -2.93 -6.71
CA GLU A 7 20.72 -3.05 -6.41
C GLU A 7 19.92 -2.78 -7.70
N ALA A 8 19.01 -3.67 -8.05
CA ALA A 8 18.26 -3.54 -9.30
C ALA A 8 17.38 -2.29 -9.33
N GLU A 9 16.77 -1.95 -8.20
CA GLU A 9 15.94 -0.75 -8.07
C GLU A 9 16.74 0.55 -8.25
N HIS A 10 18.08 0.52 -8.16
CA HIS A 10 18.94 1.69 -8.38
C HIS A 10 19.29 1.92 -9.87
N PHE A 11 18.85 1.07 -10.78
CA PHE A 11 19.13 1.25 -12.21
C PHE A 11 18.69 2.63 -12.69
N GLU A 12 19.52 3.28 -13.51
CA GLU A 12 19.25 4.63 -14.02
C GLU A 12 17.99 4.70 -14.87
N ASP A 13 17.80 3.73 -15.79
CA ASP A 13 16.57 3.52 -16.55
C ASP A 13 15.95 2.18 -16.17
N ILE A 14 14.81 2.20 -15.47
CA ILE A 14 14.09 0.98 -15.11
C ILE A 14 13.24 0.41 -16.26
N GLY A 15 13.28 1.02 -17.44
CA GLY A 15 12.56 0.52 -18.60
C GLY A 15 11.05 0.43 -18.40
N GLY A 16 10.54 -0.78 -18.63
CA GLY A 16 9.14 -1.13 -18.35
C GLY A 16 8.98 -1.91 -17.03
N TRP A 17 10.06 -2.09 -16.27
CA TRP A 17 10.00 -2.71 -14.95
C TRP A 17 9.42 -1.75 -13.92
N VAL A 18 8.82 -2.27 -12.87
CA VAL A 18 8.28 -1.49 -11.75
C VAL A 18 9.07 -1.77 -10.48
N VAL A 19 9.18 -0.76 -9.61
CA VAL A 19 9.78 -0.93 -8.28
C VAL A 19 8.72 -1.51 -7.34
N ASP A 20 9.03 -2.63 -6.69
CA ASP A 20 8.19 -3.22 -5.65
C ASP A 20 8.89 -3.14 -4.29
N GLN A 21 8.32 -2.35 -3.40
CA GLN A 21 8.83 -2.11 -2.04
C GLN A 21 7.96 -2.77 -0.96
N GLN A 22 6.90 -3.50 -1.34
CA GLN A 22 5.92 -4.03 -0.39
C GLN A 22 6.52 -5.06 0.58
N SER A 23 7.59 -5.74 0.18
CA SER A 23 8.28 -6.78 0.96
C SER A 23 9.58 -6.30 1.60
N ILE A 24 9.85 -5.00 1.65
CA ILE A 24 11.12 -4.44 2.14
C ILE A 24 11.44 -4.86 3.58
N VAL A 25 10.43 -5.10 4.42
CA VAL A 25 10.61 -5.55 5.82
C VAL A 25 11.27 -6.93 5.88
N SER A 26 10.91 -7.84 4.97
CA SER A 26 11.46 -9.20 4.89
C SER A 26 12.67 -9.30 3.97
N MET A 27 12.75 -8.44 2.95
CA MET A 27 13.82 -8.43 1.94
C MET A 27 15.03 -7.58 2.34
N GLY A 28 14.79 -6.48 3.04
CA GLY A 28 15.80 -5.46 3.37
C GLY A 28 16.01 -4.41 2.28
N SER A 29 15.41 -4.59 1.11
CA SER A 29 15.42 -3.69 -0.06
C SER A 29 14.13 -3.82 -0.85
N SER A 30 13.91 -2.92 -1.80
CA SER A 30 12.97 -3.08 -2.90
C SER A 30 13.56 -4.01 -3.96
N TYR A 31 12.80 -4.27 -5.02
CA TYR A 31 13.31 -4.99 -6.20
C TYR A 31 12.60 -4.51 -7.48
N LEU A 32 13.15 -4.83 -8.63
CA LEU A 32 12.49 -4.62 -9.92
C LEU A 32 11.64 -5.83 -10.31
N MET A 33 10.43 -5.56 -10.82
CA MET A 33 9.48 -6.57 -11.30
C MET A 33 9.00 -6.25 -12.73
N ALA A 34 9.09 -7.22 -13.63
CA ALA A 34 8.62 -7.11 -15.03
C ALA A 34 7.11 -7.35 -15.11
N HIS A 35 6.30 -6.32 -14.85
CA HIS A 35 4.83 -6.38 -14.80
C HIS A 35 4.19 -6.10 -16.16
N GLY A 36 4.42 -6.98 -17.13
CA GLY A 36 4.05 -6.79 -18.54
C GLY A 36 2.74 -7.42 -19.00
N LEU A 37 1.97 -8.03 -18.09
CA LEU A 37 0.66 -8.65 -18.35
C LEU A 37 0.69 -9.71 -19.49
N GLY A 38 1.79 -10.47 -19.56
CA GLY A 38 2.01 -11.48 -20.61
C GLY A 38 2.71 -10.97 -21.86
N ILE A 39 3.17 -9.73 -21.85
CA ILE A 39 3.97 -9.13 -22.91
C ILE A 39 5.29 -8.65 -22.30
N PRO A 40 6.47 -9.07 -22.83
CA PRO A 40 7.75 -8.62 -22.33
C PRO A 40 7.84 -7.08 -22.25
N VAL A 41 8.38 -6.60 -21.13
CA VAL A 41 8.55 -5.16 -20.89
C VAL A 41 9.89 -4.67 -21.47
N ARG A 42 10.03 -3.35 -21.65
CA ARG A 42 11.28 -2.72 -22.07
C ARG A 42 12.37 -2.96 -21.03
N ASP A 43 13.61 -3.21 -21.49
CA ASP A 43 14.77 -3.46 -20.66
C ASP A 43 15.00 -2.36 -19.61
N ALA A 44 15.34 -2.78 -18.40
CA ALA A 44 15.93 -1.90 -17.42
C ALA A 44 17.44 -1.87 -17.59
N LYS A 45 18.09 -0.70 -17.45
CA LYS A 45 19.51 -0.50 -17.77
C LYS A 45 20.23 0.36 -16.75
N THR A 46 21.50 0.02 -16.52
CA THR A 46 22.42 0.85 -15.74
C THR A 46 23.84 0.71 -16.28
N ILE A 47 24.73 1.64 -15.93
CA ILE A 47 26.15 1.61 -16.28
C ILE A 47 26.97 1.44 -14.99
N ILE A 48 27.88 0.48 -15.00
CA ILE A 48 28.86 0.27 -13.94
C ILE A 48 30.26 0.49 -14.48
N THR A 49 31.25 0.70 -13.60
CA THR A 49 32.65 0.82 -13.98
C THR A 49 33.44 -0.36 -13.44
N ILE A 50 34.08 -1.13 -14.32
CA ILE A 50 35.04 -2.17 -14.01
C ILE A 50 36.45 -1.55 -14.05
N LYS A 51 37.24 -1.72 -12.99
CA LYS A 51 38.60 -1.13 -12.90
C LYS A 51 39.63 -1.90 -13.71
N SER A 52 39.53 -3.24 -13.70
CA SER A 52 40.51 -4.13 -14.28
C SER A 52 39.90 -5.13 -15.23
N SER A 53 40.52 -5.37 -16.40
CA SER A 53 40.10 -6.46 -17.28
C SER A 53 40.38 -7.81 -16.63
N GLY A 54 39.46 -8.75 -16.74
CA GLY A 54 39.59 -10.09 -16.15
C GLY A 54 38.33 -10.96 -16.28
N MET A 55 38.41 -12.17 -15.73
CA MET A 55 37.28 -13.06 -15.55
C MET A 55 36.52 -12.67 -14.29
N TYR A 56 35.21 -12.53 -14.43
CA TYR A 56 34.32 -12.18 -13.33
C TYR A 56 33.20 -13.20 -13.19
N LYS A 57 32.88 -13.58 -11.97
CA LYS A 57 31.71 -14.35 -11.59
C LYS A 57 30.51 -13.42 -11.40
N VAL A 58 29.37 -13.83 -11.95
CA VAL A 58 28.12 -13.06 -11.85
C VAL A 58 27.10 -13.85 -11.02
N TRP A 59 26.49 -13.19 -10.05
CA TRP A 59 25.38 -13.69 -9.25
C TRP A 59 24.19 -12.76 -9.39
N VAL A 60 22.97 -13.33 -9.54
CA VAL A 60 21.72 -12.55 -9.62
C VAL A 60 20.77 -13.00 -8.54
N ARG A 61 20.36 -12.10 -7.67
CA ARG A 61 19.39 -12.40 -6.62
C ARG A 61 17.98 -12.29 -7.18
N THR A 62 17.30 -13.42 -7.25
CA THR A 62 16.00 -13.60 -7.89
C THR A 62 15.20 -14.72 -7.24
N ARG A 63 14.00 -15.00 -7.74
CA ARG A 63 13.18 -16.15 -7.35
C ARG A 63 12.26 -16.59 -8.49
N ASN A 64 11.86 -17.85 -8.50
CA ASN A 64 10.71 -18.29 -9.27
C ASN A 64 9.43 -18.08 -8.44
N TRP A 65 8.70 -17.01 -8.70
CA TRP A 65 7.59 -16.54 -7.87
C TRP A 65 6.39 -17.50 -7.82
N VAL A 66 6.29 -18.50 -8.71
CA VAL A 66 5.24 -19.53 -8.70
C VAL A 66 5.69 -20.85 -8.13
N ALA A 67 6.98 -21.05 -7.82
CA ALA A 67 7.53 -22.35 -7.46
C ALA A 67 6.94 -22.94 -6.17
N SER A 68 6.41 -22.12 -5.25
CA SER A 68 5.68 -22.60 -4.07
C SER A 68 4.37 -23.33 -4.40
N TRP A 69 3.79 -23.08 -5.58
CA TRP A 69 2.59 -23.78 -6.08
C TRP A 69 2.91 -24.78 -7.17
N ASN A 70 3.85 -24.45 -8.06
CA ASN A 70 4.27 -25.33 -9.14
C ASN A 70 5.69 -24.99 -9.61
N ASN A 71 6.65 -25.85 -9.30
CA ASN A 71 8.06 -25.67 -9.62
C ASN A 71 8.48 -26.11 -11.03
N ASN A 72 7.54 -26.60 -11.86
CA ASN A 72 7.82 -27.00 -13.23
C ASN A 72 7.66 -25.84 -14.24
N TYR A 73 7.19 -24.68 -13.79
CA TYR A 73 6.94 -23.53 -14.67
C TYR A 73 7.73 -22.31 -14.19
N PHE A 74 8.13 -21.49 -15.15
CA PHE A 74 8.98 -20.30 -14.94
C PHE A 74 8.38 -19.09 -15.65
N PRO A 75 7.18 -18.59 -15.22
CA PRO A 75 6.54 -17.48 -15.92
C PRO A 75 7.33 -16.18 -15.85
N GLY A 76 8.09 -15.96 -14.78
CA GLY A 76 8.88 -14.75 -14.55
C GLY A 76 10.34 -14.85 -14.99
N LYS A 77 10.64 -15.63 -16.01
CA LYS A 77 12.02 -15.78 -16.50
C LYS A 77 12.51 -14.55 -17.26
N PHE A 78 13.79 -14.20 -17.05
CA PHE A 78 14.45 -13.08 -17.70
C PHE A 78 15.94 -13.37 -17.94
N GLN A 79 16.62 -12.52 -18.67
CA GLN A 79 18.07 -12.57 -18.91
C GLN A 79 18.76 -11.31 -18.36
N VAL A 80 20.02 -11.45 -18.00
CA VAL A 80 20.93 -10.33 -17.75
C VAL A 80 21.82 -10.16 -18.95
N LEU A 81 21.84 -8.96 -19.53
CA LEU A 81 22.72 -8.61 -20.63
C LEU A 81 23.88 -7.75 -20.12
N ILE A 82 25.07 -8.08 -20.55
CA ILE A 82 26.30 -7.29 -20.31
C ILE A 82 26.82 -6.82 -21.67
N ASN A 83 26.89 -5.49 -21.86
CA ASN A 83 27.19 -4.87 -23.16
C ASN A 83 26.37 -5.47 -24.30
N GLN A 84 25.03 -5.59 -24.09
CA GLN A 84 24.05 -6.14 -25.03
C GLN A 84 24.20 -7.65 -25.32
N LYS A 85 25.10 -8.35 -24.65
CA LYS A 85 25.26 -9.81 -24.77
C LYS A 85 24.64 -10.50 -23.57
N ALA A 86 23.69 -11.41 -23.82
CA ALA A 86 23.05 -12.18 -22.77
C ALA A 86 24.02 -13.16 -22.12
N LEU A 87 23.95 -13.28 -20.78
CA LEU A 87 24.56 -14.40 -20.06
C LEU A 87 23.89 -15.72 -20.50
N ALA A 88 24.62 -16.84 -20.36
CA ALA A 88 24.09 -18.15 -20.73
C ALA A 88 22.93 -18.59 -19.81
N THR A 89 22.90 -18.12 -18.56
CA THR A 89 21.89 -18.45 -17.57
C THR A 89 20.60 -17.66 -17.81
N THR A 90 19.47 -18.34 -17.74
CA THR A 90 18.14 -17.71 -17.64
C THR A 90 17.75 -17.66 -16.17
N PHE A 91 17.39 -16.49 -15.69
CA PHE A 91 17.09 -16.20 -14.30
C PHE A 91 15.60 -16.29 -13.98
N GLY A 92 15.25 -16.39 -12.68
CA GLY A 92 13.87 -16.57 -12.22
C GLY A 92 13.29 -17.95 -12.46
N THR A 93 14.17 -18.98 -12.55
CA THR A 93 13.81 -20.34 -12.93
C THR A 93 14.03 -21.37 -11.83
N GLU A 94 14.57 -20.97 -10.68
CA GLU A 94 14.89 -21.90 -9.60
C GLU A 94 13.91 -21.76 -8.42
N ASP A 95 14.38 -21.62 -7.20
CA ASP A 95 13.66 -21.71 -5.93
C ASP A 95 12.50 -20.68 -5.78
N ALA A 96 11.50 -21.07 -4.99
CA ALA A 96 10.44 -20.17 -4.53
C ALA A 96 10.92 -19.08 -3.56
N ALA A 97 11.99 -19.34 -2.81
CA ALA A 97 12.61 -18.34 -1.94
C ALA A 97 13.54 -17.41 -2.73
N TRP A 98 13.75 -16.23 -2.23
CA TRP A 98 14.79 -15.33 -2.75
C TRP A 98 16.18 -15.94 -2.54
N HIS A 99 16.96 -16.08 -3.61
CA HIS A 99 18.29 -16.67 -3.58
C HIS A 99 19.21 -16.09 -4.65
N TRP A 100 20.50 -16.35 -4.53
CA TRP A 100 21.49 -16.01 -5.54
C TRP A 100 21.58 -17.13 -6.59
N GLN A 101 21.11 -16.85 -7.80
CA GLN A 101 21.22 -17.74 -8.95
C GLN A 101 22.54 -17.47 -9.67
N ASP A 102 23.28 -18.54 -10.01
CA ASP A 102 24.58 -18.49 -10.67
C ASP A 102 24.45 -18.00 -12.13
N GLY A 103 25.05 -16.86 -12.44
CA GLY A 103 25.10 -16.28 -13.80
C GLY A 103 26.29 -16.76 -14.64
N GLY A 104 27.18 -17.58 -14.07
CA GLY A 104 28.39 -18.04 -14.74
C GLY A 104 29.55 -17.06 -14.65
N GLU A 105 30.57 -17.30 -15.44
CA GLU A 105 31.76 -16.47 -15.56
C GLU A 105 31.78 -15.74 -16.90
N ILE A 106 32.28 -14.51 -16.91
CA ILE A 106 32.38 -13.66 -18.10
C ILE A 106 33.71 -12.89 -18.10
N GLN A 107 34.32 -12.80 -19.29
CA GLN A 107 35.46 -11.91 -19.51
C GLN A 107 34.95 -10.48 -19.66
N LEU A 108 35.42 -9.56 -18.78
CA LEU A 108 35.12 -8.14 -18.86
C LEU A 108 36.39 -7.33 -19.10
N GLU A 109 36.23 -6.26 -19.86
CA GLU A 109 37.29 -5.26 -20.06
C GLU A 109 37.10 -4.12 -19.06
N GLY A 110 38.22 -3.52 -18.61
CA GLY A 110 38.17 -2.34 -17.77
C GLY A 110 37.46 -1.16 -18.45
N GLY A 111 36.66 -0.42 -17.72
CA GLY A 111 35.87 0.70 -18.25
C GLY A 111 34.38 0.59 -17.92
N ASN A 112 33.58 1.36 -18.62
CA ASN A 112 32.13 1.39 -18.44
C ASN A 112 31.46 0.20 -19.12
N ILE A 113 30.61 -0.50 -18.37
CA ILE A 113 29.89 -1.70 -18.78
C ILE A 113 28.39 -1.41 -18.62
N GLU A 114 27.61 -1.61 -19.69
CA GLU A 114 26.13 -1.58 -19.60
C GLU A 114 25.63 -2.91 -19.06
N ILE A 115 24.81 -2.85 -18.02
CA ILE A 115 24.04 -3.99 -17.50
C ILE A 115 22.57 -3.76 -17.82
N ALA A 116 21.88 -4.77 -18.38
CA ALA A 116 20.45 -4.70 -18.64
C ALA A 116 19.71 -5.94 -18.12
N LEU A 117 18.49 -5.73 -17.64
CA LEU A 117 17.52 -6.78 -17.35
C LEU A 117 16.58 -6.90 -18.55
N HIS A 118 16.57 -8.05 -19.20
CA HIS A 118 15.77 -8.35 -20.38
C HIS A 118 14.66 -9.35 -20.05
N ASP A 119 13.42 -8.84 -19.99
CA ASP A 119 12.25 -9.67 -19.70
C ASP A 119 11.88 -10.55 -20.89
N LEU A 120 11.57 -11.81 -20.63
CA LEU A 120 11.23 -12.78 -21.69
C LEU A 120 9.74 -13.07 -21.79
N THR A 121 8.92 -12.62 -20.83
CA THR A 121 7.55 -13.14 -20.71
C THR A 121 6.48 -12.10 -20.39
N GLY A 122 6.83 -11.04 -19.66
CA GLY A 122 5.86 -10.10 -19.08
C GLY A 122 5.09 -10.62 -17.88
N PHE A 123 5.51 -11.75 -17.32
CA PHE A 123 4.84 -12.37 -16.16
C PHE A 123 5.66 -12.27 -14.87
N ASN A 124 5.97 -11.04 -14.48
CA ASN A 124 6.50 -10.67 -13.16
C ASN A 124 7.87 -11.29 -12.83
N GLY A 125 8.80 -11.33 -13.79
CA GLY A 125 10.22 -11.59 -13.54
C GLY A 125 10.75 -10.61 -12.48
N ARG A 126 11.61 -11.06 -11.55
CA ARG A 126 12.05 -10.27 -10.39
C ARG A 126 13.55 -10.31 -10.23
N CYS A 127 14.15 -9.14 -10.13
CA CYS A 127 15.56 -8.98 -9.82
C CYS A 127 15.70 -8.05 -8.62
N ASP A 128 16.34 -8.54 -7.55
CA ASP A 128 16.68 -7.77 -6.37
C ASP A 128 18.05 -7.11 -6.51
N ALA A 129 19.08 -7.94 -6.82
CA ALA A 129 20.44 -7.43 -6.94
C ALA A 129 21.28 -8.26 -7.91
N ILE A 130 22.34 -7.66 -8.43
CA ILE A 130 23.40 -8.31 -9.19
C ILE A 130 24.73 -8.11 -8.45
N PHE A 131 25.48 -9.18 -8.28
CA PHE A 131 26.81 -9.15 -7.70
C PHE A 131 27.83 -9.69 -8.69
N ILE A 132 28.87 -8.89 -8.96
CA ILE A 132 29.94 -9.22 -9.90
C ILE A 132 31.26 -9.21 -9.13
N THR A 133 32.08 -10.27 -9.24
CA THR A 133 33.34 -10.38 -8.50
C THR A 133 34.42 -11.13 -9.29
N ASP A 134 35.68 -10.73 -9.12
CA ASP A 134 36.86 -11.44 -9.63
C ASP A 134 37.28 -12.64 -8.76
N GLU A 135 36.49 -12.97 -7.71
CA GLU A 135 36.66 -14.16 -6.87
C GLU A 135 35.67 -15.26 -7.26
N PRO A 136 36.05 -16.22 -8.11
CA PRO A 136 35.10 -17.20 -8.66
C PRO A 136 34.51 -18.15 -7.60
N ALA A 137 35.22 -18.38 -6.47
CA ALA A 137 34.76 -19.22 -5.38
C ALA A 137 33.84 -18.49 -4.36
N PHE A 138 33.69 -17.17 -4.48
CA PHE A 138 32.87 -16.41 -3.54
C PHE A 138 31.38 -16.57 -3.84
N VAL A 139 30.62 -16.92 -2.80
CA VAL A 139 29.14 -16.99 -2.85
C VAL A 139 28.60 -15.90 -1.92
N PRO A 140 27.75 -14.97 -2.42
CA PRO A 140 27.20 -13.92 -1.57
C PRO A 140 26.23 -14.49 -0.52
N PRO A 141 26.19 -13.92 0.69
CA PRO A 141 25.28 -14.39 1.74
C PRO A 141 23.83 -14.13 1.37
N ASN A 142 22.93 -15.04 1.78
CA ASN A 142 21.50 -14.93 1.44
C ASN A 142 20.56 -14.77 2.66
N ASP A 143 21.01 -15.11 3.87
CA ASP A 143 20.20 -14.85 5.06
C ASP A 143 20.10 -13.33 5.34
N TYR A 144 18.93 -12.91 5.87
CA TYR A 144 18.62 -11.49 6.06
C TYR A 144 19.71 -10.68 6.78
N SER A 145 20.26 -11.23 7.86
CA SER A 145 21.21 -10.51 8.69
C SER A 145 22.56 -10.34 8.00
N SER A 146 23.09 -11.43 7.42
CA SER A 146 24.38 -11.41 6.71
C SER A 146 24.29 -10.63 5.41
N LEU A 147 23.19 -10.75 4.66
CA LEU A 147 22.96 -9.98 3.43
C LEU A 147 22.90 -8.48 3.72
N ARG A 148 22.21 -8.07 4.78
CA ARG A 148 22.15 -6.66 5.20
C ARG A 148 23.54 -6.10 5.54
N LEU A 149 24.38 -6.88 6.23
CA LEU A 149 25.76 -6.48 6.51
C LEU A 149 26.62 -6.47 5.24
N PHE A 150 26.35 -7.39 4.33
CA PHE A 150 27.06 -7.47 3.05
C PHE A 150 26.75 -6.25 2.17
N ARG A 151 25.49 -5.88 2.01
CA ARG A 151 25.05 -4.66 1.28
C ARG A 151 25.75 -3.41 1.82
N LYS A 152 25.85 -3.26 3.14
CA LYS A 152 26.52 -2.11 3.78
C LYS A 152 27.98 -1.93 3.43
N LYS A 153 28.68 -2.96 2.95
CA LYS A 153 30.07 -2.82 2.50
C LYS A 153 30.18 -2.05 1.18
N PHE A 154 29.13 -2.09 0.36
CA PHE A 154 29.07 -1.45 -0.95
C PHE A 154 28.28 -0.14 -0.91
N ASN A 155 27.38 -0.02 0.06
CA ASN A 155 26.57 1.15 0.31
C ASN A 155 27.29 2.05 1.32
N LEU A 156 27.91 3.12 0.82
CA LEU A 156 28.71 4.05 1.63
C LEU A 156 28.04 5.41 1.84
N SER A 157 26.77 5.55 1.42
CA SER A 157 26.06 6.81 1.57
C SER A 157 25.87 7.16 3.05
N PRO A 158 26.19 8.40 3.47
CA PRO A 158 26.00 8.81 4.84
C PRO A 158 24.51 8.90 5.18
N ILE A 159 24.14 8.50 6.40
CA ILE A 159 22.79 8.66 6.92
C ILE A 159 22.51 10.17 7.05
N LYS A 160 21.44 10.64 6.40
CA LYS A 160 20.99 12.02 6.50
C LYS A 160 20.05 12.18 7.71
N GLU A 161 20.35 13.08 8.60
CA GLU A 161 19.51 13.37 9.76
C GLU A 161 18.64 14.60 9.52
N TYR A 162 17.33 14.44 9.77
CA TYR A 162 16.35 15.51 9.78
C TYR A 162 15.74 15.64 11.17
N GLY A 163 15.66 16.86 11.68
CA GLY A 163 15.19 17.10 13.05
C GLY A 163 14.26 18.29 13.18
N ASN A 164 13.85 18.53 14.45
CA ASN A 164 12.98 19.64 14.86
C ASN A 164 11.59 19.59 14.21
N PHE A 165 11.05 18.38 13.96
CA PHE A 165 9.65 18.23 13.59
C PHE A 165 8.77 18.19 14.84
N ASP A 166 7.64 18.89 14.79
CA ASP A 166 6.62 18.77 15.82
C ASP A 166 5.88 17.43 15.67
N LEU A 167 5.60 17.05 14.41
CA LEU A 167 4.92 15.80 14.07
C LEU A 167 5.63 15.08 12.91
N VAL A 168 5.91 13.79 13.10
CA VAL A 168 6.36 12.88 12.05
C VAL A 168 5.21 11.95 11.67
N VAL A 169 4.72 12.06 10.44
CA VAL A 169 3.62 11.24 9.90
C VAL A 169 4.20 10.14 9.01
N VAL A 170 3.90 8.89 9.31
CA VAL A 170 4.34 7.72 8.54
C VAL A 170 3.17 7.14 7.77
N GLY A 171 3.25 7.21 6.42
CA GLY A 171 2.21 6.79 5.50
C GLY A 171 1.55 7.97 4.78
N GLY A 172 1.70 8.05 3.45
CA GLY A 172 1.13 9.10 2.57
C GLY A 172 -0.20 8.69 1.91
N GLY A 173 -0.97 7.81 2.56
CA GLY A 173 -2.36 7.55 2.20
C GLY A 173 -3.28 8.73 2.56
N ILE A 174 -4.59 8.59 2.31
CA ILE A 174 -5.58 9.66 2.61
C ILE A 174 -5.49 10.12 4.07
N ALA A 175 -5.33 9.21 5.03
CA ALA A 175 -5.13 9.55 6.45
C ALA A 175 -3.92 10.48 6.66
N GLY A 176 -2.76 10.07 6.15
CA GLY A 176 -1.51 10.80 6.36
C GLY A 176 -1.47 12.15 5.66
N ILE A 177 -2.04 12.26 4.46
CA ILE A 177 -2.20 13.54 3.75
C ILE A 177 -3.03 14.50 4.62
N SER A 178 -4.20 14.05 5.09
CA SER A 178 -5.08 14.87 5.94
C SER A 178 -4.45 15.24 7.27
N THR A 179 -3.74 14.28 7.92
CA THR A 179 -3.02 14.52 9.17
C THR A 179 -1.93 15.59 8.98
N ALA A 180 -1.13 15.45 7.94
CA ALA A 180 -0.02 16.36 7.67
C ALA A 180 -0.51 17.79 7.35
N ILE A 181 -1.51 17.94 6.46
CA ILE A 181 -2.08 19.23 6.11
C ILE A 181 -2.75 19.87 7.32
N SER A 182 -3.58 19.13 8.07
CA SER A 182 -4.27 19.62 9.26
C SER A 182 -3.27 20.12 10.31
N ALA A 183 -2.24 19.34 10.64
CA ALA A 183 -1.21 19.73 11.58
C ALA A 183 -0.43 20.96 11.11
N ALA A 184 -0.03 21.00 9.83
CA ALA A 184 0.75 22.09 9.25
C ALA A 184 -0.01 23.43 9.25
N ARG A 185 -1.29 23.42 8.89
CA ARG A 185 -2.17 24.61 8.90
C ARG A 185 -2.44 25.12 10.32
N ASN A 186 -2.31 24.26 11.31
CA ASN A 186 -2.41 24.61 12.73
C ASN A 186 -1.04 24.84 13.38
N GLY A 187 0.00 25.12 12.57
CA GLY A 187 1.29 25.62 13.03
C GLY A 187 2.34 24.56 13.38
N CYS A 188 2.08 23.28 13.14
CA CYS A 188 3.09 22.24 13.33
C CYS A 188 4.09 22.21 12.15
N LYS A 189 5.36 21.98 12.45
CA LYS A 189 6.37 21.57 11.46
C LYS A 189 6.29 20.06 11.29
N VAL A 190 5.96 19.60 10.09
CA VAL A 190 5.60 18.21 9.80
C VAL A 190 6.60 17.55 8.85
N ALA A 191 7.02 16.32 9.16
CA ALA A 191 7.59 15.40 8.18
C ALA A 191 6.49 14.41 7.75
N LEU A 192 6.22 14.30 6.44
CA LEU A 192 5.38 13.24 5.87
C LEU A 192 6.26 12.26 5.12
N ILE A 193 6.32 11.02 5.59
CA ILE A 193 7.15 9.95 5.04
C ILE A 193 6.23 8.93 4.34
N HIS A 194 6.53 8.60 3.08
CA HIS A 194 5.75 7.64 2.30
C HIS A 194 6.66 6.72 1.51
N ASP A 195 6.37 5.42 1.56
CA ASP A 195 7.16 4.35 0.95
C ASP A 195 7.03 4.24 -0.58
N ARG A 196 6.08 4.95 -1.18
CA ARG A 196 5.84 4.97 -2.62
C ARG A 196 6.08 6.35 -3.23
N GLU A 197 6.22 6.38 -4.55
CA GLU A 197 6.29 7.64 -5.30
C GLU A 197 4.92 8.32 -5.37
N ILE A 198 3.83 7.54 -5.41
CA ILE A 198 2.47 8.01 -5.61
C ILE A 198 1.72 8.08 -4.28
N LEU A 199 1.19 9.26 -3.97
CA LEU A 199 0.38 9.54 -2.78
C LEU A 199 -1.06 9.03 -2.92
N GLY A 200 -1.73 8.84 -1.77
CA GLY A 200 -3.16 8.50 -1.72
C GLY A 200 -3.46 7.09 -1.22
N GLY A 201 -2.45 6.22 -1.14
CA GLY A 201 -2.65 4.84 -0.67
C GLY A 201 -3.58 4.05 -1.61
N ASN A 202 -4.68 3.51 -1.10
CA ASN A 202 -5.66 2.82 -1.94
C ASN A 202 -6.35 3.77 -2.95
N ASN A 203 -6.44 5.07 -2.66
CA ASN A 203 -6.90 6.07 -3.62
C ASN A 203 -5.74 6.67 -4.41
N SER A 204 -5.03 5.84 -5.13
CA SER A 204 -3.95 6.22 -6.05
C SER A 204 -4.15 5.53 -7.40
N SER A 205 -3.45 5.98 -8.42
CA SER A 205 -3.42 5.30 -9.73
C SER A 205 -2.84 3.88 -9.67
N GLU A 206 -2.10 3.55 -8.61
CA GLU A 206 -1.51 2.22 -8.41
C GLU A 206 -2.51 1.18 -7.90
N VAL A 207 -3.54 1.59 -7.14
CA VAL A 207 -4.52 0.66 -6.52
C VAL A 207 -5.94 0.88 -7.04
N ARG A 208 -6.32 2.11 -7.34
CA ARG A 208 -7.55 2.55 -8.02
C ARG A 208 -8.85 2.22 -7.26
N VAL A 209 -8.90 2.58 -5.97
CA VAL A 209 -10.13 2.52 -5.15
C VAL A 209 -10.72 3.93 -5.00
N GLY A 210 -12.03 4.06 -5.28
CA GLY A 210 -12.76 5.32 -5.16
C GLY A 210 -12.93 5.77 -3.70
N LEU A 211 -12.99 7.08 -3.47
CA LEU A 211 -13.21 7.67 -2.14
C LEU A 211 -14.67 7.46 -1.70
N SER A 212 -14.90 6.58 -0.73
CA SER A 212 -16.22 6.26 -0.17
C SER A 212 -16.42 6.92 1.20
N GLY A 213 -17.69 7.03 1.65
CA GLY A 213 -18.11 7.66 2.89
C GLY A 213 -18.70 9.05 2.69
N LEU A 214 -19.36 9.60 3.71
CA LEU A 214 -19.87 10.97 3.73
C LEU A 214 -18.98 11.85 4.58
N ILE A 215 -18.90 13.11 4.23
CA ILE A 215 -18.20 14.18 4.96
C ILE A 215 -19.20 15.23 5.40
N TYR A 216 -18.77 16.23 6.17
CA TYR A 216 -19.63 17.31 6.67
C TYR A 216 -20.76 16.79 7.58
N GLN A 217 -20.43 15.84 8.47
CA GLN A 217 -21.39 15.20 9.36
C GLN A 217 -21.37 15.82 10.75
N GLU A 218 -22.54 15.86 11.40
CA GLU A 218 -22.63 16.21 12.80
C GLU A 218 -21.86 15.21 13.70
N PRO A 219 -21.27 15.63 14.84
CA PRO A 219 -21.40 16.95 15.44
C PRO A 219 -20.41 18.02 14.91
N TYR A 220 -19.53 17.65 13.96
CA TYR A 220 -18.50 18.55 13.44
C TYR A 220 -18.58 18.64 11.92
N SER A 221 -19.56 19.40 11.43
CA SER A 221 -19.82 19.58 9.98
C SER A 221 -18.68 20.26 9.20
N GLU A 222 -17.67 20.76 9.88
CA GLU A 222 -16.48 21.34 9.26
C GLU A 222 -15.41 20.31 8.88
N LEU A 223 -15.51 19.08 9.38
CA LEU A 223 -14.59 17.98 9.02
C LEU A 223 -14.92 17.42 7.63
N GLY A 224 -13.87 17.05 6.89
CA GLY A 224 -13.96 16.54 5.52
C GLY A 224 -13.60 17.57 4.45
N ARG A 225 -13.38 18.82 4.81
CA ARG A 225 -12.96 19.87 3.85
C ARG A 225 -11.65 19.54 3.16
N LEU A 226 -10.70 18.91 3.86
CA LEU A 226 -9.40 18.60 3.27
C LEU A 226 -9.54 17.58 2.14
N VAL A 227 -10.30 16.49 2.32
CA VAL A 227 -10.47 15.52 1.25
C VAL A 227 -11.25 16.08 0.05
N ASP A 228 -12.08 17.06 0.26
CA ASP A 228 -12.77 17.78 -0.83
C ASP A 228 -11.79 18.71 -1.61
N GLU A 229 -10.71 19.13 -0.95
CA GLU A 229 -9.68 19.99 -1.55
C GLU A 229 -8.68 19.20 -2.40
N PHE A 230 -8.18 18.05 -1.90
CA PHE A 230 -7.16 17.26 -2.57
C PHE A 230 -7.66 15.96 -3.20
N GLY A 231 -8.86 15.51 -2.85
CA GLY A 231 -9.43 14.25 -3.32
C GLY A 231 -10.05 14.37 -4.72
N PRO A 232 -10.03 13.28 -5.49
CA PRO A 232 -10.66 13.29 -6.82
C PRO A 232 -12.17 13.37 -6.73
N ILE A 233 -12.76 14.11 -7.67
CA ILE A 233 -14.20 14.03 -7.95
C ILE A 233 -14.48 12.72 -8.67
N GLY A 234 -15.47 11.97 -8.18
CA GLY A 234 -15.78 10.64 -8.70
C GLY A 234 -17.18 10.15 -8.30
N HIS A 235 -17.39 8.84 -8.34
CA HIS A 235 -18.68 8.19 -8.10
C HIS A 235 -19.38 8.68 -6.81
N TRP A 236 -18.67 8.69 -5.69
CA TRP A 236 -19.26 9.03 -4.38
C TRP A 236 -19.51 10.52 -4.20
N THR A 237 -18.64 11.38 -4.72
CA THR A 237 -18.88 12.84 -4.73
C THR A 237 -20.10 13.18 -5.60
N LEU A 238 -20.26 12.51 -6.75
CA LEU A 238 -21.45 12.64 -7.59
C LEU A 238 -22.72 12.17 -6.88
N TRP A 239 -22.65 11.03 -6.18
CA TRP A 239 -23.78 10.52 -5.41
C TRP A 239 -24.21 11.49 -4.30
N GLU A 240 -23.25 12.07 -3.59
CA GLU A 240 -23.50 13.07 -2.56
C GLU A 240 -24.08 14.37 -3.16
N ALA A 241 -23.52 14.86 -4.28
CA ALA A 241 -24.01 16.05 -4.97
C ALA A 241 -25.48 15.94 -5.42
N LYS A 242 -25.96 14.72 -5.73
CA LYS A 242 -27.36 14.49 -6.08
C LYS A 242 -28.33 14.68 -4.91
N LYS A 243 -27.87 14.68 -3.66
CA LYS A 243 -28.71 14.90 -2.46
C LYS A 243 -29.04 16.37 -2.27
N ASP A 244 -28.14 17.28 -2.65
CA ASP A 244 -28.37 18.71 -2.69
C ASP A 244 -27.86 19.28 -4.03
N PRO A 245 -28.64 19.19 -5.11
CA PRO A 245 -28.21 19.56 -6.45
C PRO A 245 -28.08 21.07 -6.67
N THR A 246 -28.54 21.88 -5.72
CA THR A 246 -28.60 23.35 -5.86
C THR A 246 -27.35 24.03 -5.35
N SER A 247 -26.56 23.38 -4.51
CA SER A 247 -25.32 23.97 -3.95
C SER A 247 -24.27 24.22 -5.04
N GLU A 248 -23.46 25.26 -4.85
CA GLU A 248 -22.36 25.59 -5.77
C GLU A 248 -21.35 24.44 -5.91
N ARG A 249 -21.09 23.69 -4.79
CA ARG A 249 -20.26 22.49 -4.81
C ARG A 249 -20.84 21.43 -5.75
N SER A 250 -22.14 21.16 -5.68
CA SER A 250 -22.81 20.16 -6.52
C SER A 250 -22.81 20.55 -7.99
N LYS A 251 -23.07 21.81 -8.32
CA LYS A 251 -22.99 22.32 -9.69
C LYS A 251 -21.61 22.08 -10.30
N ARG A 252 -20.54 22.44 -9.57
CA ARG A 252 -19.17 22.16 -10.00
C ARG A 252 -18.91 20.68 -10.22
N ILE A 253 -19.39 19.79 -9.34
CA ILE A 253 -19.25 18.34 -9.49
C ILE A 253 -19.95 17.87 -10.77
N PHE A 254 -21.16 18.34 -11.04
CA PHE A 254 -21.89 17.97 -12.26
C PHE A 254 -21.16 18.41 -13.53
N GLU A 255 -20.65 19.64 -13.58
CA GLU A 255 -19.87 20.16 -14.71
C GLU A 255 -18.63 19.30 -14.99
N ILE A 256 -17.89 18.91 -13.93
CA ILE A 256 -16.69 18.07 -14.06
C ILE A 256 -17.07 16.67 -14.55
N ILE A 257 -18.14 16.07 -14.02
CA ILE A 257 -18.61 14.72 -14.41
C ILE A 257 -19.19 14.72 -15.83
N GLU A 258 -19.81 15.81 -16.27
CA GLU A 258 -20.26 15.94 -17.66
C GLU A 258 -19.09 15.98 -18.62
N LYS A 259 -18.07 16.76 -18.28
CA LYS A 259 -16.84 16.88 -19.08
C LYS A 259 -15.98 15.60 -19.10
N TYR A 260 -15.98 14.86 -17.99
CA TYR A 260 -15.16 13.64 -17.79
C TYR A 260 -16.04 12.49 -17.28
N PRO A 261 -16.86 11.87 -18.15
CA PRO A 261 -17.84 10.84 -17.76
C PRO A 261 -17.21 9.56 -17.18
N GLU A 262 -15.96 9.27 -17.49
CA GLU A 262 -15.20 8.15 -16.93
C GLU A 262 -15.01 8.27 -15.41
N LYS A 263 -15.10 9.46 -14.83
CA LYS A 263 -15.07 9.70 -13.37
C LYS A 263 -16.27 9.11 -12.63
N LYS A 264 -17.35 8.70 -13.34
CA LYS A 264 -18.48 7.95 -12.77
C LYS A 264 -18.11 6.51 -12.36
N ILE A 265 -16.99 6.01 -12.83
CA ILE A 265 -16.52 4.66 -12.49
C ILE A 265 -16.16 4.62 -11.00
N HIS A 266 -16.71 3.63 -10.28
CA HIS A 266 -16.53 3.51 -8.83
C HIS A 266 -15.10 3.13 -8.46
N ASN A 267 -14.57 2.05 -9.03
CA ASN A 267 -13.19 1.59 -8.82
C ASN A 267 -12.58 1.18 -10.17
N GLY A 268 -11.25 1.15 -10.26
CA GLY A 268 -10.56 0.91 -11.52
C GLY A 268 -10.66 2.11 -12.45
N GLY A 269 -10.72 1.88 -13.75
CA GLY A 269 -10.77 2.93 -14.77
C GLY A 269 -9.40 3.60 -15.00
N PRO A 270 -9.37 4.74 -15.72
CA PRO A 270 -8.13 5.45 -16.03
C PRO A 270 -7.38 5.94 -14.78
N ALA A 271 -6.06 5.94 -14.84
CA ALA A 271 -5.19 6.48 -13.79
C ALA A 271 -5.53 7.94 -13.44
N SER A 272 -5.89 8.74 -14.44
CA SER A 272 -6.29 10.16 -14.30
C SER A 272 -7.46 10.39 -13.35
N ASN A 273 -8.34 9.39 -13.15
CA ASN A 273 -9.47 9.49 -12.22
C ASN A 273 -9.03 9.66 -10.76
N TYR A 274 -7.78 9.34 -10.43
CA TYR A 274 -7.25 9.38 -9.07
C TYR A 274 -6.51 10.67 -8.73
N GLU A 275 -6.26 11.52 -9.72
CA GLU A 275 -5.70 12.87 -9.55
C GLU A 275 -4.48 12.92 -8.62
N ASP A 276 -3.51 12.02 -8.82
CA ASP A 276 -2.32 11.90 -7.97
C ASP A 276 -1.52 13.20 -7.92
N ALA A 277 -1.46 13.92 -9.03
CA ALA A 277 -0.81 15.22 -9.11
C ALA A 277 -1.45 16.27 -8.20
N LEU A 278 -2.79 16.25 -8.03
CA LEU A 278 -3.49 17.19 -7.14
C LEU A 278 -3.09 16.98 -5.68
N LYS A 279 -3.00 15.70 -5.24
CA LYS A 279 -2.54 15.35 -3.89
C LYS A 279 -1.13 15.89 -3.63
N LEU A 280 -0.23 15.66 -4.58
CA LEU A 280 1.15 16.12 -4.49
C LEU A 280 1.25 17.65 -4.48
N GLN A 281 0.51 18.33 -5.35
CA GLN A 281 0.48 19.79 -5.42
C GLN A 281 -0.06 20.40 -4.13
N THR A 282 -1.14 19.86 -3.57
CA THR A 282 -1.72 20.34 -2.31
C THR A 282 -0.73 20.23 -1.16
N LEU A 283 -0.03 19.09 -1.03
CA LEU A 283 1.01 18.93 0.00
C LEU A 283 2.20 19.87 -0.20
N LYS A 284 2.67 20.04 -1.45
CA LYS A 284 3.80 20.94 -1.75
C LYS A 284 3.47 22.43 -1.53
N ALA A 285 2.18 22.78 -1.54
CA ALA A 285 1.75 24.15 -1.23
C ALA A 285 1.85 24.49 0.26
N GLU A 286 1.91 23.46 1.15
CA GLU A 286 2.01 23.66 2.59
C GLU A 286 3.46 23.86 3.04
N LYS A 287 3.83 25.09 3.38
CA LYS A 287 5.21 25.50 3.73
C LYS A 287 5.78 24.76 4.95
N ASN A 288 4.92 24.28 5.83
CA ASN A 288 5.29 23.58 7.07
C ASN A 288 5.41 22.07 6.89
N ILE A 289 5.24 21.53 5.68
CA ILE A 289 5.39 20.09 5.40
C ILE A 289 6.71 19.86 4.65
N SER A 290 7.54 18.97 5.19
CA SER A 290 8.65 18.33 4.49
C SER A 290 8.19 16.95 4.02
N LEU A 291 8.15 16.73 2.69
CA LEU A 291 7.64 15.50 2.08
C LEU A 291 8.80 14.60 1.66
N PHE A 292 8.76 13.34 2.10
CA PHE A 292 9.74 12.29 1.80
C PHE A 292 9.02 11.10 1.16
N LEU A 293 9.03 11.06 -0.17
CA LEU A 293 8.48 9.95 -0.96
C LEU A 293 9.52 8.85 -1.12
N GLN A 294 9.08 7.66 -1.56
CA GLN A 294 9.93 6.48 -1.75
C GLN A 294 10.79 6.16 -0.52
N THR A 295 10.26 6.42 0.68
CA THR A 295 10.98 6.24 1.94
C THR A 295 10.18 5.33 2.87
N HIS A 296 10.69 4.13 3.11
CA HIS A 296 10.07 3.14 4.01
C HIS A 296 10.69 3.23 5.41
N VAL A 297 9.85 3.33 6.45
CA VAL A 297 10.30 3.35 7.85
C VAL A 297 10.58 1.92 8.31
N VAL A 298 11.83 1.65 8.68
CA VAL A 298 12.33 0.32 9.02
C VAL A 298 12.73 0.15 10.49
N ALA A 299 12.85 1.24 11.25
CA ALA A 299 13.21 1.17 12.67
C ALA A 299 12.74 2.41 13.44
N VAL A 300 12.62 2.24 14.75
CA VAL A 300 12.24 3.28 15.71
C VAL A 300 13.28 3.38 16.82
N THR A 301 13.62 4.59 17.22
CA THR A 301 14.39 4.88 18.43
C THR A 301 13.44 5.40 19.51
N LYS A 302 13.54 4.84 20.70
CA LYS A 302 12.70 5.22 21.86
C LYS A 302 13.52 5.59 23.08
N ASP A 303 12.92 6.41 23.94
CA ASP A 303 13.29 6.61 25.32
C ASP A 303 12.11 6.16 26.18
N GLY A 304 12.23 4.99 26.83
CA GLY A 304 11.13 4.32 27.50
C GLY A 304 9.97 3.98 26.54
N ASP A 305 8.79 4.51 26.81
CA ASP A 305 7.56 4.37 26.03
C ASP A 305 7.33 5.53 25.03
N ARG A 306 8.34 6.39 24.84
CA ARG A 306 8.30 7.57 23.98
C ARG A 306 9.17 7.36 22.74
N ILE A 307 8.63 7.56 21.53
CA ILE A 307 9.40 7.60 20.29
C ILE A 307 10.20 8.91 20.23
N THR A 308 11.48 8.82 19.86
CA THR A 308 12.36 9.99 19.67
C THR A 308 12.77 10.19 18.22
N ALA A 309 12.87 9.10 17.46
CA ALA A 309 13.20 9.15 16.04
C ALA A 309 12.69 7.91 15.31
N VAL A 310 12.54 8.03 14.00
CA VAL A 310 12.36 6.91 13.09
C VAL A 310 13.47 6.88 12.05
N ARG A 311 13.88 5.67 11.63
CA ARG A 311 14.82 5.47 10.53
C ARG A 311 14.06 5.01 9.29
N GLY A 312 14.26 5.72 8.18
CA GLY A 312 13.75 5.39 6.87
C GLY A 312 14.86 4.99 5.90
N VAL A 313 14.55 4.09 4.98
CA VAL A 313 15.38 3.74 3.83
C VAL A 313 14.67 4.19 2.55
N ASN A 314 15.43 4.74 1.61
CA ASN A 314 14.87 5.07 0.31
C ASN A 314 14.64 3.78 -0.48
N CYS A 315 13.48 3.66 -1.15
CA CYS A 315 13.09 2.47 -1.90
C CYS A 315 13.64 2.47 -3.34
N ARG A 316 14.33 3.54 -3.76
CA ARG A 316 14.79 3.75 -5.14
C ARG A 316 16.26 4.09 -5.24
N TYR A 317 16.84 4.64 -4.17
CA TYR A 317 18.22 5.10 -4.13
C TYR A 317 18.89 4.66 -2.84
N ASP A 318 20.22 4.63 -2.86
CA ASP A 318 21.03 4.30 -1.72
C ASP A 318 21.11 5.45 -0.70
N GLU A 319 20.00 5.72 -0.03
CA GLU A 319 19.89 6.76 0.98
C GLU A 319 19.15 6.25 2.22
N GLU A 320 19.73 6.53 3.39
CA GLU A 320 19.10 6.30 4.68
C GLU A 320 18.86 7.63 5.40
N TYR A 321 17.75 7.69 6.14
CA TYR A 321 17.31 8.90 6.84
C TYR A 321 17.00 8.62 8.30
N ILE A 322 17.28 9.59 9.18
CA ILE A 322 16.76 9.63 10.55
C ILE A 322 15.90 10.88 10.69
N PHE A 323 14.65 10.68 11.12
CA PHE A 323 13.68 11.74 11.37
C PHE A 323 13.42 11.85 12.86
N LYS A 324 13.83 12.99 13.47
CA LYS A 324 13.61 13.29 14.89
C LYS A 324 12.35 14.16 15.04
N GLY A 325 11.49 13.81 15.98
CA GLY A 325 10.24 14.52 16.21
C GLY A 325 9.75 14.46 17.66
N THR A 326 8.81 15.34 17.98
CA THR A 326 8.17 15.37 19.30
C THR A 326 7.00 14.39 19.37
N TYR A 327 6.16 14.38 18.34
CA TYR A 327 4.99 13.48 18.19
C TYR A 327 5.10 12.70 16.88
N PHE A 328 4.45 11.56 16.86
CA PHE A 328 4.46 10.64 15.74
C PHE A 328 3.02 10.20 15.42
N ALA A 329 2.71 10.01 14.14
CA ALA A 329 1.41 9.51 13.69
C ALA A 329 1.60 8.31 12.77
N ASP A 330 1.02 7.17 13.15
CA ASP A 330 0.95 5.99 12.28
C ASP A 330 -0.26 6.11 11.34
N CYS A 331 0.02 6.45 10.08
CA CYS A 331 -0.92 6.49 8.98
C CYS A 331 -0.58 5.46 7.88
N SER A 332 0.25 4.45 8.23
CA SER A 332 0.73 3.42 7.30
C SER A 332 -0.39 2.45 6.85
N GLY A 333 -1.47 2.40 7.61
CA GLY A 333 -2.59 1.49 7.40
C GLY A 333 -2.34 0.06 7.88
N ASP A 334 -1.09 -0.38 7.94
CA ASP A 334 -0.67 -1.68 8.46
C ASP A 334 -0.10 -1.59 9.89
N ALA A 335 -0.21 -0.42 10.53
CA ALA A 335 0.35 -0.12 11.85
C ALA A 335 1.88 -0.35 11.93
N ASN A 336 2.61 -0.08 10.84
CA ASN A 336 4.05 -0.36 10.79
C ASN A 336 4.84 0.43 11.82
N LEU A 337 4.54 1.72 12.00
CA LEU A 337 5.22 2.53 13.00
C LEU A 337 4.90 2.05 14.41
N GLY A 338 3.62 1.79 14.71
CA GLY A 338 3.18 1.29 16.02
C GLY A 338 3.82 -0.07 16.34
N PHE A 339 3.84 -0.99 15.38
CA PHE A 339 4.48 -2.29 15.51
C PHE A 339 5.97 -2.18 15.82
N LEU A 340 6.71 -1.36 15.07
CA LEU A 340 8.14 -1.11 15.30
C LEU A 340 8.41 -0.44 16.65
N ALA A 341 7.46 0.37 17.14
CA ALA A 341 7.55 1.02 18.44
C ALA A 341 7.16 0.11 19.63
N GLY A 342 6.58 -1.07 19.36
CA GLY A 342 6.05 -1.97 20.40
C GLY A 342 4.72 -1.48 20.96
N ALA A 343 3.90 -0.82 20.15
CA ALA A 343 2.53 -0.50 20.52
C ALA A 343 1.68 -1.76 20.56
N ASP A 344 0.73 -1.81 21.48
CA ASP A 344 -0.24 -2.89 21.57
C ASP A 344 -1.14 -2.93 20.34
N TYR A 345 -1.40 -4.11 19.80
CA TYR A 345 -2.25 -4.29 18.61
C TYR A 345 -3.00 -5.62 18.63
N ARG A 346 -4.00 -5.74 17.74
CA ARG A 346 -4.72 -6.98 17.44
C ARG A 346 -4.74 -7.25 15.93
N VAL A 347 -4.92 -8.52 15.57
CA VAL A 347 -5.13 -9.03 14.21
C VAL A 347 -6.22 -10.10 14.25
N GLY A 348 -6.98 -10.29 13.19
CA GLY A 348 -8.05 -11.27 13.14
C GLY A 348 -9.32 -10.83 13.87
N ARG A 349 -10.26 -11.77 14.08
CA ARG A 349 -11.54 -11.50 14.73
C ARG A 349 -11.47 -11.78 16.22
N GLU A 350 -12.00 -10.87 17.01
CA GLU A 350 -12.30 -11.07 18.42
C GLU A 350 -13.50 -12.01 18.57
N SER A 351 -13.57 -12.78 19.67
CA SER A 351 -14.74 -13.59 20.01
C SER A 351 -15.84 -12.74 20.69
N LYS A 352 -17.07 -13.27 20.70
CA LYS A 352 -18.18 -12.66 21.46
C LYS A 352 -17.84 -12.46 22.94
N GLU A 353 -17.17 -13.42 23.56
CA GLU A 353 -16.76 -13.31 24.96
C GLU A 353 -15.82 -12.13 25.21
N MET A 354 -14.97 -11.79 24.22
CA MET A 354 -14.01 -10.68 24.35
C MET A 354 -14.63 -9.30 24.18
N THR A 355 -15.71 -9.16 23.40
CA THR A 355 -16.19 -7.85 22.93
C THR A 355 -17.70 -7.62 23.09
N ASP A 356 -18.48 -8.65 23.41
CA ASP A 356 -19.94 -8.62 23.50
C ASP A 356 -20.60 -8.10 22.20
N GLU A 357 -19.98 -8.40 21.05
CA GLU A 357 -20.49 -8.03 19.73
C GLU A 357 -21.36 -9.14 19.13
N SER A 358 -22.54 -8.78 18.65
CA SER A 358 -23.51 -9.75 18.11
C SER A 358 -23.02 -10.46 16.86
N SER A 359 -22.22 -9.78 16.04
CA SER A 359 -21.66 -10.30 14.76
C SER A 359 -20.31 -11.00 14.95
N ALA A 360 -19.72 -10.99 16.15
CA ALA A 360 -18.46 -11.67 16.41
C ALA A 360 -18.64 -13.20 16.41
N PRO A 361 -17.61 -13.97 16.05
CA PRO A 361 -17.62 -15.43 16.16
C PRO A 361 -17.60 -15.87 17.62
N ASP A 362 -18.00 -17.11 17.88
CA ASP A 362 -17.95 -17.67 19.24
C ASP A 362 -16.49 -17.81 19.74
N GLU A 363 -15.55 -18.15 18.86
CA GLU A 363 -14.12 -18.21 19.13
C GLU A 363 -13.36 -17.20 18.28
N ALA A 364 -12.32 -16.60 18.86
CA ALA A 364 -11.43 -15.69 18.14
C ALA A 364 -10.63 -16.46 17.08
N ASP A 365 -10.39 -15.84 15.92
CA ASP A 365 -9.63 -16.44 14.84
C ASP A 365 -8.77 -15.41 14.07
N ASN A 366 -8.02 -15.91 13.08
CA ASN A 366 -7.12 -15.09 12.26
C ASN A 366 -7.77 -14.56 10.98
N LEU A 367 -9.10 -14.66 10.81
CA LEU A 367 -9.76 -14.12 9.64
C LEU A 367 -9.63 -12.60 9.61
N VAL A 368 -9.18 -12.08 8.48
CA VAL A 368 -9.15 -10.66 8.15
C VAL A 368 -9.88 -10.43 6.83
N MET A 369 -10.35 -9.22 6.60
CA MET A 369 -10.84 -8.84 5.27
C MET A 369 -9.68 -8.89 4.29
N GLY A 370 -9.85 -9.61 3.19
CA GLY A 370 -8.79 -9.90 2.22
C GLY A 370 -8.24 -8.67 1.50
N THR A 371 -7.16 -8.91 0.78
CA THR A 371 -6.52 -7.92 -0.09
C THR A 371 -7.02 -8.05 -1.52
N SER A 372 -7.37 -6.92 -2.16
CA SER A 372 -7.72 -6.89 -3.58
C SER A 372 -6.54 -6.52 -4.46
N CYS A 373 -6.38 -7.27 -5.56
CA CYS A 373 -5.64 -6.84 -6.74
C CYS A 373 -6.65 -6.56 -7.84
N GLN A 374 -6.97 -5.28 -8.06
CA GLN A 374 -7.91 -4.90 -9.10
C GLN A 374 -7.30 -5.06 -10.48
N TRP A 375 -8.12 -5.31 -11.48
CA TRP A 375 -7.69 -5.46 -12.86
C TRP A 375 -8.81 -5.11 -13.84
N TYR A 376 -8.45 -4.77 -15.07
CA TYR A 376 -9.42 -4.67 -16.16
C TYR A 376 -8.81 -4.98 -17.53
N ALA A 377 -9.70 -5.38 -18.42
CA ALA A 377 -9.43 -5.54 -19.85
C ALA A 377 -10.24 -4.51 -20.63
N THR A 378 -9.70 -4.07 -21.77
CA THR A 378 -10.38 -3.13 -22.67
C THR A 378 -10.56 -3.73 -24.06
N ALA A 379 -11.60 -3.29 -24.75
CA ALA A 379 -11.84 -3.65 -26.14
C ALA A 379 -10.74 -3.05 -27.05
N GLN A 380 -10.32 -3.81 -28.03
CA GLN A 380 -9.37 -3.44 -29.08
C GLN A 380 -10.06 -3.51 -30.44
N GLU A 381 -9.55 -2.79 -31.42
CA GLU A 381 -10.06 -2.83 -32.79
C GLU A 381 -9.80 -4.20 -33.45
N GLN A 382 -8.65 -4.79 -33.15
CA GLN A 382 -8.25 -6.09 -33.70
C GLN A 382 -8.45 -7.21 -32.68
N GLU A 383 -8.49 -8.44 -33.16
CA GLU A 383 -8.46 -9.63 -32.31
C GLU A 383 -7.14 -9.70 -31.55
N THR A 384 -7.24 -10.06 -30.27
CA THR A 384 -6.09 -10.20 -29.38
C THR A 384 -5.98 -11.63 -28.87
N SER A 385 -4.77 -12.13 -28.76
CA SER A 385 -4.47 -13.40 -28.09
C SER A 385 -4.03 -13.18 -26.64
N PHE A 386 -4.02 -14.25 -25.86
CA PHE A 386 -3.38 -14.31 -24.56
C PHE A 386 -2.76 -15.70 -24.40
N PRO A 387 -1.55 -15.82 -23.84
CA PRO A 387 -0.90 -17.12 -23.70
C PRO A 387 -1.64 -18.03 -22.70
N ASP A 388 -1.51 -19.34 -22.87
CA ASP A 388 -1.90 -20.31 -21.87
C ASP A 388 -1.04 -20.16 -20.61
N CYS A 389 -1.70 -20.20 -19.45
CA CYS A 389 -1.05 -20.04 -18.16
C CYS A 389 -1.20 -21.30 -17.29
N PRO A 390 -0.53 -22.42 -17.64
CA PRO A 390 -0.63 -23.67 -16.88
C PRO A 390 -0.06 -23.59 -15.45
N TRP A 391 0.74 -22.56 -15.19
CA TRP A 391 1.31 -22.23 -13.89
C TRP A 391 0.36 -21.43 -12.97
N ALA A 392 -0.69 -20.86 -13.54
CA ALA A 392 -1.69 -20.08 -12.82
C ALA A 392 -2.77 -20.98 -12.21
N VAL A 393 -3.72 -20.39 -11.48
CA VAL A 393 -4.91 -21.11 -11.01
C VAL A 393 -5.72 -21.62 -12.22
N GLN A 394 -6.07 -22.90 -12.21
CA GLN A 394 -6.78 -23.53 -13.33
C GLN A 394 -8.30 -23.41 -13.16
N PHE A 395 -8.96 -22.84 -14.15
CA PHE A 395 -10.41 -22.59 -14.15
C PHE A 395 -11.15 -23.55 -15.09
N ASN A 396 -12.43 -23.66 -14.85
CA ASN A 396 -13.39 -24.33 -15.70
C ASN A 396 -14.66 -23.47 -15.86
N GLU A 397 -15.63 -23.91 -16.64
CA GLU A 397 -16.88 -23.14 -16.89
C GLU A 397 -17.68 -22.80 -15.62
N LYS A 398 -17.53 -23.57 -14.52
CA LYS A 398 -18.25 -23.33 -13.27
C LYS A 398 -17.52 -22.33 -12.36
N THR A 399 -16.21 -22.37 -12.33
CA THR A 399 -15.37 -21.56 -11.45
C THR A 399 -14.95 -20.24 -12.10
N CYS A 400 -14.80 -20.19 -13.43
CA CYS A 400 -14.41 -19.01 -14.17
C CYS A 400 -15.39 -17.85 -13.97
N LYS A 401 -14.85 -16.64 -13.85
CA LYS A 401 -15.62 -15.40 -13.79
C LYS A 401 -15.54 -14.68 -15.13
N HIS A 402 -16.64 -14.77 -15.92
CA HIS A 402 -16.77 -14.13 -17.23
C HIS A 402 -16.91 -12.61 -17.11
N LYS A 403 -15.83 -11.92 -16.72
CA LYS A 403 -15.76 -10.49 -16.49
C LYS A 403 -14.59 -9.89 -17.28
N ILE A 404 -14.70 -8.60 -17.58
CA ILE A 404 -13.61 -7.79 -18.17
C ILE A 404 -12.91 -6.92 -17.11
N LYS A 405 -13.34 -7.01 -15.86
CA LYS A 405 -12.69 -6.36 -14.71
C LYS A 405 -12.93 -7.15 -13.43
N GLY A 406 -11.95 -7.13 -12.56
CA GLY A 406 -12.06 -7.51 -11.16
C GLY A 406 -12.13 -6.27 -10.29
N ASP A 407 -13.12 -6.21 -9.42
CA ASP A 407 -13.38 -5.09 -8.53
C ASP A 407 -13.06 -5.51 -7.07
N TRP A 408 -13.60 -4.78 -6.11
CA TRP A 408 -13.39 -4.93 -4.67
C TRP A 408 -13.57 -6.36 -4.13
N ASN A 409 -14.37 -7.18 -4.78
CA ASN A 409 -14.65 -8.56 -4.34
C ASN A 409 -13.65 -9.62 -4.87
N TRP A 410 -12.64 -9.22 -5.62
CA TRP A 410 -11.49 -10.08 -5.96
C TRP A 410 -10.46 -9.98 -4.85
N GLU A 411 -10.59 -10.84 -3.86
CA GLU A 411 -9.83 -10.77 -2.61
C GLU A 411 -9.12 -12.09 -2.29
N THR A 412 -7.91 -11.97 -1.77
CA THR A 412 -7.05 -13.08 -1.37
C THR A 412 -6.44 -12.86 0.00
N GLY A 413 -5.90 -13.90 0.63
CA GLY A 413 -5.13 -13.80 1.86
C GLY A 413 -5.97 -13.62 3.13
N PHE A 414 -7.20 -14.12 3.19
CA PHE A 414 -8.12 -13.96 4.32
C PHE A 414 -7.60 -14.46 5.67
N PHE A 415 -6.67 -15.42 5.69
CA PHE A 415 -6.09 -16.01 6.91
C PHE A 415 -4.57 -15.80 7.00
N LYS A 416 -4.03 -14.85 6.24
CA LYS A 416 -2.60 -14.56 6.18
C LYS A 416 -2.28 -13.22 6.83
N ASP A 417 -1.04 -13.06 7.30
CA ASP A 417 -0.55 -11.78 7.79
C ASP A 417 -0.45 -10.79 6.63
N GLN A 418 -1.36 -9.82 6.60
CA GLN A 418 -1.46 -8.82 5.52
C GLN A 418 -0.24 -7.89 5.44
N ALA A 419 0.58 -7.82 6.49
CA ALA A 419 1.78 -6.99 6.51
C ALA A 419 3.05 -7.77 6.15
N LEU A 420 3.18 -9.04 6.56
CA LEU A 420 4.37 -9.85 6.35
C LEU A 420 4.26 -10.76 5.11
N ASP A 421 3.06 -11.29 4.81
CA ASP A 421 2.83 -12.21 3.68
C ASP A 421 2.37 -11.49 2.40
N VAL A 422 2.50 -10.18 2.32
CA VAL A 422 1.94 -9.35 1.25
C VAL A 422 2.36 -9.81 -0.16
N GLU A 423 3.60 -10.24 -0.33
CA GLU A 423 4.10 -10.74 -1.61
C GLU A 423 3.36 -12.01 -2.03
N ASN A 424 3.25 -13.00 -1.14
CA ASN A 424 2.55 -14.25 -1.41
C ASN A 424 1.04 -14.04 -1.64
N ILE A 425 0.41 -13.14 -0.88
CA ILE A 425 -1.01 -12.79 -1.04
C ILE A 425 -1.26 -12.18 -2.43
N ARG A 426 -0.44 -11.21 -2.84
CA ARG A 426 -0.50 -10.58 -4.15
C ARG A 426 -0.20 -11.58 -5.28
N ASP A 427 0.82 -12.44 -5.11
CA ASP A 427 1.20 -13.42 -6.12
C ASP A 427 0.10 -14.44 -6.35
N TYR A 428 -0.59 -14.87 -5.31
CA TYR A 428 -1.77 -15.71 -5.46
C TYR A 428 -2.88 -14.96 -6.24
N ALA A 429 -3.14 -13.70 -5.93
CA ALA A 429 -4.10 -12.90 -6.69
C ALA A 429 -3.72 -12.78 -8.17
N LEU A 430 -2.44 -12.60 -8.49
CA LEU A 430 -1.95 -12.56 -9.87
C LEU A 430 -2.16 -13.92 -10.58
N ARG A 431 -1.88 -15.05 -9.90
CA ARG A 431 -2.17 -16.40 -10.44
C ARG A 431 -3.67 -16.56 -10.76
N VAL A 432 -4.54 -16.10 -9.88
CA VAL A 432 -6.00 -16.11 -10.09
C VAL A 432 -6.39 -15.28 -11.32
N ILE A 433 -5.90 -14.06 -11.43
CA ILE A 433 -6.25 -13.13 -12.51
C ILE A 433 -5.77 -13.67 -13.86
N PHE A 434 -4.50 -14.08 -13.96
CA PHE A 434 -3.93 -14.63 -15.18
C PHE A 434 -4.58 -15.95 -15.60
N GLY A 435 -4.85 -16.85 -14.64
CA GLY A 435 -5.54 -18.10 -14.90
C GLY A 435 -6.97 -17.92 -15.39
N ASN A 436 -7.74 -17.06 -14.73
CA ASN A 436 -9.10 -16.74 -15.16
C ASN A 436 -9.12 -16.09 -16.55
N TRP A 437 -8.19 -15.15 -16.84
CA TRP A 437 -8.12 -14.50 -18.12
C TRP A 437 -7.66 -15.45 -19.24
N SER A 438 -6.66 -16.29 -18.97
CA SER A 438 -6.21 -17.34 -19.91
C SER A 438 -7.37 -18.30 -20.25
N PHE A 439 -8.13 -18.75 -19.26
CA PHE A 439 -9.30 -19.59 -19.51
C PHE A 439 -10.37 -18.88 -20.36
N ILE A 440 -10.68 -17.61 -20.06
CA ILE A 440 -11.62 -16.81 -20.83
C ILE A 440 -11.22 -16.72 -22.32
N LYS A 441 -9.95 -16.49 -22.58
CA LYS A 441 -9.44 -16.27 -23.94
C LYS A 441 -9.34 -17.57 -24.74
N ASN A 442 -8.92 -18.68 -24.09
CA ASN A 442 -8.48 -19.86 -24.83
C ASN A 442 -9.44 -21.05 -24.70
N ASN A 443 -10.12 -21.23 -23.56
CA ASN A 443 -10.80 -22.49 -23.24
C ASN A 443 -12.31 -22.34 -22.94
N SER A 444 -12.78 -21.12 -22.71
CA SER A 444 -14.18 -20.87 -22.41
C SER A 444 -15.08 -21.05 -23.65
N LYS A 445 -16.27 -21.61 -23.44
CA LYS A 445 -17.34 -21.64 -24.44
C LYS A 445 -17.79 -20.24 -24.90
N ARG A 446 -17.38 -19.19 -24.17
CA ARG A 446 -17.67 -17.78 -24.46
C ARG A 446 -16.46 -17.01 -24.98
N SER A 447 -15.36 -17.67 -25.37
CA SER A 447 -14.11 -17.04 -25.80
C SER A 447 -14.33 -16.05 -26.95
N GLU A 448 -15.21 -16.35 -27.93
CA GLU A 448 -15.60 -15.44 -29.02
C GLU A 448 -16.04 -14.05 -28.54
N ARG A 449 -16.73 -13.96 -27.39
CA ARG A 449 -17.15 -12.68 -26.81
C ARG A 449 -15.98 -11.81 -26.38
N TYR A 450 -14.84 -12.43 -26.07
CA TYR A 450 -13.66 -11.76 -25.50
C TYR A 450 -12.50 -11.65 -26.49
N LYS A 451 -12.65 -12.10 -27.73
CA LYS A 451 -11.56 -12.12 -28.71
C LYS A 451 -10.92 -10.74 -28.98
N HIS A 452 -11.71 -9.68 -28.88
CA HIS A 452 -11.23 -8.30 -29.02
C HIS A 452 -10.79 -7.64 -27.72
N TYR A 453 -10.74 -8.35 -26.58
CA TYR A 453 -10.32 -7.76 -25.32
C TYR A 453 -8.89 -8.16 -24.95
N SER A 454 -8.11 -7.19 -24.46
CA SER A 454 -6.79 -7.41 -23.88
C SER A 454 -6.74 -6.92 -22.42
N LEU A 455 -5.94 -7.57 -21.56
CA LEU A 455 -5.60 -7.03 -20.26
C LEU A 455 -4.83 -5.72 -20.45
N ASN A 456 -5.29 -4.66 -19.79
CA ASN A 456 -4.68 -3.34 -19.86
C ASN A 456 -4.01 -2.95 -18.56
N TRP A 457 -4.50 -3.44 -17.44
CA TRP A 457 -3.96 -3.07 -16.16
C TRP A 457 -4.34 -4.12 -15.10
N ILE A 458 -3.37 -4.42 -14.24
CA ILE A 458 -3.53 -5.18 -13.00
C ILE A 458 -2.79 -4.40 -11.92
N ALA A 459 -3.40 -4.22 -10.74
CA ALA A 459 -2.71 -3.64 -9.60
C ALA A 459 -1.64 -4.62 -9.09
N TYR A 460 -0.37 -4.19 -9.08
CA TYR A 460 0.70 -4.94 -8.41
C TYR A 460 0.89 -4.49 -6.95
N ILE A 461 0.39 -3.31 -6.60
CA ILE A 461 0.29 -2.85 -5.22
C ILE A 461 -0.99 -3.41 -4.59
N ALA A 462 -0.85 -4.08 -3.46
CA ALA A 462 -1.94 -4.76 -2.77
C ALA A 462 -2.94 -3.76 -2.16
N GLY A 463 -4.21 -3.87 -2.55
CA GLY A 463 -5.31 -3.04 -2.04
C GLY A 463 -5.86 -3.60 -0.73
N LYS A 464 -5.19 -3.34 0.39
CA LYS A 464 -5.51 -3.90 1.71
C LYS A 464 -6.69 -3.20 2.38
N ARG A 465 -7.55 -3.98 3.07
CA ARG A 465 -8.68 -3.48 3.87
C ARG A 465 -8.42 -3.54 5.35
N GLU A 466 -7.72 -4.55 5.81
CA GLU A 466 -7.42 -4.81 7.20
C GLU A 466 -5.98 -5.31 7.35
N SER A 467 -5.38 -5.06 8.51
CA SER A 467 -4.12 -5.60 8.96
C SER A 467 -4.09 -5.47 10.48
N ARG A 468 -2.97 -5.02 11.07
CA ARG A 468 -2.88 -4.74 12.51
C ARG A 468 -3.76 -3.54 12.88
N ARG A 469 -4.50 -3.67 13.97
CA ARG A 469 -5.28 -2.59 14.61
C ARG A 469 -4.61 -2.25 15.93
N LEU A 470 -4.10 -1.03 16.09
CA LEU A 470 -3.46 -0.55 17.32
C LEU A 470 -4.50 -0.34 18.40
N LEU A 471 -4.10 -0.45 19.66
CA LEU A 471 -5.00 -0.30 20.78
C LEU A 471 -4.82 1.08 21.45
N GLY A 472 -5.93 1.81 21.52
CA GLY A 472 -6.09 3.06 22.26
C GLY A 472 -6.68 2.84 23.66
N ASP A 473 -7.05 3.93 24.32
CA ASP A 473 -7.75 3.87 25.62
C ASP A 473 -9.22 3.43 25.46
N VAL A 474 -9.79 3.57 24.26
CA VAL A 474 -11.08 3.00 23.86
C VAL A 474 -10.84 2.10 22.65
N ILE A 475 -11.43 0.92 22.66
CA ILE A 475 -11.52 0.03 21.52
C ILE A 475 -12.97 0.08 21.05
N LEU A 476 -13.24 0.73 19.92
CA LEU A 476 -14.59 0.86 19.38
C LEU A 476 -15.14 -0.51 18.96
N THR A 477 -16.39 -0.79 19.36
CA THR A 477 -17.08 -2.06 19.08
C THR A 477 -18.33 -1.85 18.21
N GLU A 478 -18.86 -2.95 17.62
CA GLU A 478 -20.19 -2.97 16.99
C GLU A 478 -21.27 -2.50 17.96
N THR A 479 -21.20 -2.97 19.22
CA THR A 479 -22.16 -2.66 20.27
C THR A 479 -22.23 -1.17 20.58
N ASP A 480 -21.09 -0.47 20.59
CA ASP A 480 -21.04 0.99 20.74
C ASP A 480 -21.80 1.70 19.61
N ILE A 481 -21.55 1.26 18.36
CA ILE A 481 -22.11 1.88 17.15
C ILE A 481 -23.63 1.64 17.05
N ILE A 482 -24.06 0.39 17.23
CA ILE A 482 -25.48 0.01 17.08
C ILE A 482 -26.34 0.63 18.17
N ASN A 483 -25.83 0.63 19.41
CA ASN A 483 -26.53 1.19 20.57
C ASN A 483 -26.35 2.70 20.70
N GLN A 484 -25.62 3.34 19.77
CA GLN A 484 -25.35 4.80 19.80
C GLN A 484 -24.78 5.27 21.13
N ILE A 485 -23.82 4.51 21.70
CA ILE A 485 -23.19 4.84 22.98
C ILE A 485 -22.49 6.20 22.86
N TYR A 486 -22.88 7.12 23.74
CA TYR A 486 -22.31 8.46 23.75
C TYR A 486 -20.95 8.49 24.44
N TYR A 487 -19.97 9.06 23.76
CA TYR A 487 -18.66 9.38 24.30
C TYR A 487 -18.45 10.90 24.33
N PRO A 488 -18.00 11.47 25.47
CA PRO A 488 -17.81 12.94 25.60
C PRO A 488 -16.70 13.47 24.68
N ASP A 489 -15.83 12.59 24.20
CA ASP A 489 -14.73 12.87 23.27
C ASP A 489 -15.03 12.44 21.84
N ALA A 490 -16.31 12.43 21.43
CA ALA A 490 -16.71 12.28 20.04
C ALA A 490 -15.89 13.18 19.12
N SER A 491 -15.38 12.68 18.00
CA SER A 491 -14.41 13.42 17.19
C SER A 491 -14.75 13.46 15.70
N PHE A 492 -14.89 12.34 15.01
CA PHE A 492 -15.30 12.29 13.61
C PHE A 492 -16.47 11.31 13.46
N THR A 493 -17.27 11.47 12.41
CA THR A 493 -18.48 10.65 12.24
C THR A 493 -18.32 9.66 11.12
N THR A 494 -18.59 8.38 11.39
CA THR A 494 -18.74 7.37 10.36
C THR A 494 -20.20 7.24 9.92
N THR A 495 -20.39 6.98 8.63
CA THR A 495 -21.71 6.87 7.98
C THR A 495 -21.83 5.64 7.09
N TRP A 496 -20.76 4.85 6.99
CA TRP A 496 -20.74 3.64 6.20
C TRP A 496 -21.37 2.49 6.97
N SER A 497 -22.04 1.57 6.29
CA SER A 497 -22.47 0.32 6.93
C SER A 497 -21.27 -0.42 7.55
N ILE A 498 -21.49 -1.22 8.57
CA ILE A 498 -20.52 -2.23 8.96
C ILE A 498 -20.44 -3.23 7.81
N ASP A 499 -19.37 -3.16 7.04
CA ASP A 499 -19.18 -3.84 5.76
C ASP A 499 -18.03 -4.84 5.90
N LEU A 500 -18.40 -6.10 6.12
CA LEU A 500 -17.49 -7.23 6.37
C LEU A 500 -17.38 -8.10 5.14
N HIS A 501 -16.18 -8.55 4.84
CA HIS A 501 -15.89 -9.36 3.66
C HIS A 501 -15.47 -10.77 4.07
N TYR A 502 -16.25 -11.76 3.66
CA TYR A 502 -16.02 -13.17 3.94
C TYR A 502 -15.61 -13.94 2.69
N PRO A 503 -14.69 -14.91 2.79
CA PRO A 503 -14.26 -15.71 1.65
C PRO A 503 -15.42 -16.52 1.04
N ILE A 504 -15.42 -16.64 -0.29
CA ILE A 504 -16.31 -17.53 -1.03
C ILE A 504 -15.51 -18.78 -1.44
N TYR A 505 -15.99 -19.95 -1.03
CA TYR A 505 -15.47 -21.24 -1.45
C TYR A 505 -16.29 -21.80 -2.61
N PHE A 506 -15.64 -22.52 -3.53
CA PHE A 506 -16.31 -23.17 -4.65
C PHE A 506 -16.21 -24.69 -4.49
N ASP A 507 -17.30 -25.40 -4.79
CA ASP A 507 -17.31 -26.86 -4.76
C ASP A 507 -16.31 -27.43 -5.78
N ASN A 508 -15.54 -28.44 -5.37
CA ASN A 508 -14.50 -29.10 -6.19
C ASN A 508 -13.46 -28.11 -6.78
N PHE A 509 -13.02 -27.18 -5.96
CA PHE A 509 -11.98 -26.22 -6.29
C PHE A 509 -11.00 -26.13 -5.12
N ASP A 510 -9.87 -26.83 -5.24
CA ASP A 510 -8.90 -27.04 -4.15
C ASP A 510 -7.92 -25.86 -3.96
N GLU A 511 -8.22 -24.71 -4.57
CA GLU A 511 -7.43 -23.48 -4.43
C GLU A 511 -7.96 -22.61 -3.27
N GLU A 512 -7.12 -21.73 -2.74
CA GLU A 512 -7.52 -20.75 -1.74
C GLU A 512 -8.68 -19.86 -2.27
N PRO A 513 -9.54 -19.33 -1.40
CA PRO A 513 -10.59 -18.41 -1.83
C PRO A 513 -10.00 -17.14 -2.45
N PHE A 514 -10.58 -16.70 -3.56
CA PHE A 514 -10.16 -15.52 -4.31
C PHE A 514 -11.27 -14.49 -4.54
N LEU A 515 -12.44 -14.77 -4.01
CA LEU A 515 -13.58 -13.84 -4.01
C LEU A 515 -14.14 -13.69 -2.61
N SER A 516 -14.70 -12.53 -2.35
CA SER A 516 -15.43 -12.26 -1.13
C SER A 516 -16.92 -12.01 -1.38
N ARG A 517 -17.69 -12.27 -0.32
CA ARG A 517 -19.06 -11.83 -0.14
C ARG A 517 -19.08 -10.74 0.93
N ALA A 518 -19.61 -9.56 0.60
CA ALA A 518 -19.90 -8.53 1.59
C ALA A 518 -21.13 -8.90 2.41
N VAL A 519 -21.02 -8.71 3.72
CA VAL A 519 -22.16 -8.71 4.66
C VAL A 519 -22.22 -7.32 5.26
N GLN A 520 -23.35 -6.63 5.05
CA GLN A 520 -23.49 -5.23 5.43
C GLN A 520 -24.60 -5.07 6.47
N HIS A 521 -24.25 -4.45 7.60
CA HIS A 521 -25.19 -4.03 8.63
C HIS A 521 -25.30 -2.51 8.58
N GLN A 522 -26.51 -2.01 8.28
CA GLN A 522 -26.77 -0.57 8.22
C GLN A 522 -26.65 0.04 9.61
N ILE A 523 -26.06 1.24 9.68
CA ILE A 523 -25.93 2.00 10.92
C ILE A 523 -26.54 3.40 10.74
N SER A 524 -26.91 4.02 11.86
CA SER A 524 -27.06 5.47 11.92
C SER A 524 -25.68 6.13 11.99
N PRO A 525 -25.51 7.37 11.48
CA PRO A 525 -24.26 8.10 11.65
C PRO A 525 -23.79 8.05 13.11
N TYR A 526 -22.51 7.73 13.31
CA TYR A 526 -21.96 7.53 14.64
C TYR A 526 -20.64 8.29 14.83
N ALA A 527 -20.57 9.08 15.89
CA ALA A 527 -19.38 9.88 16.21
C ALA A 527 -18.38 9.06 17.03
N VAL A 528 -17.22 8.80 16.45
CA VAL A 528 -16.16 7.95 17.01
C VAL A 528 -15.34 8.73 18.04
N PRO A 529 -15.03 8.15 19.23
CA PRO A 529 -14.28 8.85 20.26
C PRO A 529 -12.80 9.08 19.88
N TYR A 530 -12.27 10.22 20.30
CA TYR A 530 -10.86 10.61 20.10
C TYR A 530 -9.89 9.58 20.70
N ARG A 531 -10.28 8.93 21.83
CA ARG A 531 -9.46 7.90 22.49
C ARG A 531 -9.18 6.65 21.64
N CYS A 532 -9.79 6.53 20.47
CA CYS A 532 -9.44 5.52 19.46
C CYS A 532 -8.27 5.95 18.56
N LEU A 533 -7.74 7.18 18.68
CA LEU A 533 -6.79 7.78 17.74
C LEU A 533 -5.38 7.98 18.30
N TYR A 534 -5.06 7.39 19.44
CA TYR A 534 -3.71 7.36 19.99
C TYR A 534 -3.41 6.04 20.69
N SER A 535 -2.14 5.68 20.78
CA SER A 535 -1.69 4.42 21.41
C SER A 535 -1.85 4.48 22.94
N ARG A 536 -2.33 3.38 23.52
CA ARG A 536 -2.48 3.28 24.98
C ARG A 536 -1.17 3.11 25.75
N ASN A 537 -0.11 2.61 25.09
CA ASN A 537 1.19 2.30 25.70
C ASN A 537 2.40 3.02 25.09
N ILE A 538 2.26 3.68 23.94
CA ILE A 538 3.30 4.55 23.38
C ILE A 538 2.83 5.99 23.51
N THR A 539 3.46 6.75 24.39
CA THR A 539 2.89 8.00 24.95
C THR A 539 2.73 9.14 23.96
N ASN A 540 3.53 9.19 22.90
CA ASN A 540 3.49 10.25 21.89
C ASN A 540 3.12 9.75 20.48
N LEU A 541 2.42 8.61 20.39
CA LEU A 541 1.99 8.01 19.14
C LEU A 541 0.50 8.22 18.90
N PHE A 542 0.17 8.96 17.85
CA PHE A 542 -1.17 9.03 17.25
C PHE A 542 -1.34 7.94 16.19
N MET A 543 -2.58 7.68 15.80
CA MET A 543 -2.92 6.75 14.73
C MET A 543 -4.14 7.23 13.95
N ALA A 544 -4.08 7.13 12.62
CA ALA A 544 -5.19 7.43 11.72
C ALA A 544 -5.18 6.49 10.52
N GLY A 545 -6.32 5.97 10.17
CA GLY A 545 -6.49 5.02 9.07
C GLY A 545 -7.22 3.76 9.51
N ARG A 546 -7.05 2.66 8.76
CA ARG A 546 -7.64 1.38 9.12
C ARG A 546 -6.98 0.69 10.33
N ASN A 547 -5.91 1.26 10.85
CA ASN A 547 -5.11 0.77 11.98
C ASN A 547 -5.47 1.42 13.33
N ILE A 548 -6.58 2.16 13.43
CA ILE A 548 -7.05 2.76 14.67
C ILE A 548 -7.61 1.72 15.66
N SER A 549 -7.92 2.14 16.88
CA SER A 549 -8.38 1.26 17.96
C SER A 549 -9.84 0.86 17.82
N VAL A 550 -10.06 -0.24 17.11
CA VAL A 550 -11.40 -0.80 16.83
C VAL A 550 -11.34 -2.33 16.80
N THR A 551 -12.48 -2.99 17.01
CA THR A 551 -12.63 -4.42 16.73
C THR A 551 -12.64 -4.70 15.23
N HIS A 552 -12.50 -5.98 14.83
CA HIS A 552 -12.68 -6.40 13.44
C HIS A 552 -14.03 -5.94 12.87
N ILE A 553 -15.10 -6.10 13.65
CA ILE A 553 -16.46 -5.75 13.23
C ILE A 553 -16.59 -4.24 13.04
N ALA A 554 -16.22 -3.45 14.04
CA ALA A 554 -16.30 -1.99 13.98
C ALA A 554 -15.41 -1.39 12.89
N LEU A 555 -14.30 -2.05 12.52
CA LEU A 555 -13.46 -1.63 11.40
C LEU A 555 -14.26 -1.54 10.09
N GLY A 556 -15.25 -2.40 9.91
CA GLY A 556 -16.09 -2.44 8.70
C GLY A 556 -16.69 -1.08 8.33
N THR A 557 -17.02 -0.23 9.30
CA THR A 557 -17.61 1.09 9.04
C THR A 557 -16.59 2.22 8.95
N VAL A 558 -15.48 2.15 9.69
CA VAL A 558 -14.55 3.30 9.80
C VAL A 558 -13.45 3.34 8.75
N ARG A 559 -13.23 2.24 8.00
CA ARG A 559 -12.13 2.08 7.05
C ARG A 559 -12.29 2.78 5.71
N VAL A 560 -13.46 3.35 5.40
CA VAL A 560 -13.67 4.04 4.13
C VAL A 560 -12.95 5.38 4.10
N MET A 561 -12.40 5.73 2.92
CA MET A 561 -11.32 6.72 2.87
C MET A 561 -11.74 8.16 3.16
N ARG A 562 -13.00 8.55 2.92
CA ARG A 562 -13.46 9.91 3.32
C ARG A 562 -13.63 10.01 4.84
N THR A 563 -14.05 8.93 5.51
CA THR A 563 -14.05 8.82 6.99
C THR A 563 -12.61 8.85 7.52
N ILE A 564 -11.68 8.11 6.88
CA ILE A 564 -10.25 8.13 7.20
C ILE A 564 -9.64 9.53 7.06
N SER A 565 -10.09 10.33 6.09
CA SER A 565 -9.65 11.72 5.97
C SER A 565 -10.03 12.54 7.19
N MET A 566 -11.27 12.43 7.65
CA MET A 566 -11.72 13.13 8.87
C MET A 566 -10.93 12.70 10.11
N MET A 567 -10.58 11.39 10.23
CA MET A 567 -9.66 10.93 11.29
C MET A 567 -8.33 11.68 11.23
N GLY A 568 -7.75 11.80 10.03
CA GLY A 568 -6.49 12.52 9.84
C GLY A 568 -6.60 13.99 10.22
N GLU A 569 -7.71 14.64 9.91
CA GLU A 569 -7.98 16.01 10.33
C GLU A 569 -7.99 16.14 11.86
N VAL A 570 -8.68 15.23 12.55
CA VAL A 570 -8.71 15.20 14.04
C VAL A 570 -7.32 15.01 14.62
N VAL A 571 -6.54 14.06 14.09
CA VAL A 571 -5.17 13.80 14.58
C VAL A 571 -4.26 15.01 14.37
N GLY A 572 -4.37 15.69 13.22
CA GLY A 572 -3.59 16.90 12.97
C GLY A 572 -3.94 18.05 13.93
N LEU A 573 -5.23 18.28 14.18
CA LEU A 573 -5.71 19.25 15.18
C LEU A 573 -5.22 18.89 16.59
N ALA A 574 -5.34 17.61 16.98
CA ALA A 574 -4.88 17.13 18.27
C ALA A 574 -3.36 17.30 18.45
N ALA A 575 -2.56 16.99 17.43
CA ALA A 575 -1.12 17.20 17.45
C ALA A 575 -0.75 18.68 17.65
N SER A 576 -1.52 19.60 17.05
CA SER A 576 -1.32 21.05 17.27
C SER A 576 -1.59 21.46 18.70
N ILE A 577 -2.62 20.90 19.36
CA ILE A 577 -2.90 21.16 20.78
C ILE A 577 -1.76 20.60 21.64
N CYS A 578 -1.30 19.38 21.36
CA CYS A 578 -0.18 18.78 22.07
C CYS A 578 1.07 19.65 22.00
N LYS A 579 1.41 20.15 20.81
CA LYS A 579 2.50 21.11 20.64
C LYS A 579 2.29 22.40 21.42
N GLU A 580 1.12 23.01 21.27
CA GLU A 580 0.79 24.30 21.91
C GLU A 580 0.86 24.23 23.43
N ARG A 581 0.42 23.12 24.02
CA ARG A 581 0.33 22.91 25.48
C ARG A 581 1.48 22.10 26.05
N ASN A 582 2.37 21.59 25.21
CA ASN A 582 3.47 20.67 25.58
C ASN A 582 2.97 19.47 26.42
N ILE A 583 1.96 18.76 25.90
CA ILE A 583 1.29 17.63 26.54
C ILE A 583 1.30 16.39 25.66
N GLN A 584 0.99 15.23 26.24
CA GLN A 584 0.84 13.99 25.49
C GLN A 584 -0.58 13.83 24.92
N PRO A 585 -0.77 13.04 23.84
CA PRO A 585 -2.08 12.79 23.22
C PRO A 585 -3.21 12.43 24.21
N ARG A 586 -2.93 11.56 25.16
CA ARG A 586 -3.89 11.14 26.21
C ARG A 586 -4.36 12.30 27.10
N GLU A 587 -3.49 13.27 27.36
CA GLU A 587 -3.81 14.40 28.24
C GLU A 587 -4.85 15.35 27.65
N ILE A 588 -5.05 15.32 26.33
CA ILE A 588 -6.13 16.08 25.67
C ILE A 588 -7.47 15.69 26.27
N TYR A 589 -7.76 14.39 26.39
CA TYR A 589 -9.01 13.91 26.97
C TYR A 589 -9.23 14.41 28.40
N TYR A 590 -8.21 14.33 29.25
CA TYR A 590 -8.35 14.65 30.67
C TYR A 590 -8.29 16.14 30.98
N LYS A 591 -7.56 16.94 30.20
CA LYS A 591 -7.23 18.32 30.53
C LYS A 591 -7.69 19.36 29.50
N TYR A 592 -7.82 18.97 28.24
CA TYR A 592 -8.02 19.90 27.13
C TYR A 592 -9.12 19.47 26.15
N LEU A 593 -10.05 18.62 26.60
CA LEU A 593 -11.13 18.10 25.74
C LEU A 593 -11.97 19.25 25.13
N LYS A 594 -12.31 20.25 25.95
CA LYS A 594 -13.04 21.42 25.48
C LYS A 594 -12.31 22.14 24.34
N HIS A 595 -10.98 22.28 24.44
CA HIS A 595 -10.17 22.90 23.39
C HIS A 595 -10.14 22.07 22.10
N LEU A 596 -10.11 20.74 22.22
CA LEU A 596 -10.26 19.86 21.05
C LEU A 596 -11.63 20.06 20.38
N ILE A 597 -12.71 20.05 21.14
CA ILE A 597 -14.09 20.26 20.66
C ILE A 597 -14.21 21.61 19.93
N GLU A 598 -13.65 22.69 20.48
CA GLU A 598 -13.62 24.01 19.84
C GLU A 598 -12.91 23.97 18.48
N LYS A 599 -11.71 23.37 18.42
CA LYS A 599 -10.95 23.23 17.15
C LYS A 599 -11.68 22.33 16.13
N LEU A 600 -12.34 21.27 16.57
CA LEU A 600 -13.13 20.40 15.67
C LEU A 600 -14.33 21.15 15.09
N SER A 601 -14.98 22.00 15.88
CA SER A 601 -16.12 22.81 15.44
C SER A 601 -15.70 23.91 14.46
N GLU A 602 -14.49 24.46 14.61
CA GLU A 602 -13.93 25.46 13.70
C GLU A 602 -13.42 24.83 12.38
N GLY A 603 -12.98 23.56 12.46
CA GLY A 603 -12.37 22.83 11.35
C GLY A 603 -11.03 23.40 10.89
N ASN A 604 -10.52 22.87 9.79
CA ASN A 604 -9.27 23.32 9.20
C ASN A 604 -9.46 24.53 8.30
N LYS A 605 -8.56 25.50 8.41
CA LYS A 605 -8.52 26.65 7.48
C LYS A 605 -8.22 26.13 6.07
N THR A 606 -9.05 26.46 5.10
CA THR A 606 -8.79 26.14 3.69
C THR A 606 -8.05 27.31 3.03
N HIS A 607 -7.12 27.02 2.13
CA HIS A 607 -6.66 28.02 1.19
C HIS A 607 -7.82 28.32 0.24
N LYS A 608 -8.42 29.53 0.35
CA LYS A 608 -9.43 29.96 -0.63
C LYS A 608 -8.75 29.93 -2.01
N LYS A 609 -9.27 29.09 -2.88
CA LYS A 609 -8.92 29.11 -4.32
C LYS A 609 -9.57 30.32 -4.97
#